data_027959bb52f8e3b721f9ccfb308f86c7
#
_entry.id   027959bb52f8e3b721f9ccfb308f86c7
#
_cell.length_a   1.000
_cell.length_b   1.000
_cell.length_c   1.000
_cell.angle_alpha   90.00
_cell.angle_beta   90.00
_cell.angle_gamma   90.00
#
_symmetry.space_group_name_H-M   'P 1'
#
loop_
_entity.id
_entity.type
_entity.pdbx_description
1 polymer ?
#
loop_
_entity_poly.entity_id
_entity_poly.type
_entity_poly.pdbx_seq_one_letter_code
_entity_poly.pdbx_strand_id
1 'polypeptide(L)'
;NKKIEAKINLDRIVSRHLGILAMTGMGKSNLVSLITKKISEVKGTVIIFDYHNDYTTLNIPNVNVIDAKINPRLLEADQFSEVLEIRENADVQQRVLRMSFTQEVKEAGEFWNKLEYEVDLLVNSEDKKLKEIRTSAYRVQDIIEDAQRRFDDILDPEIGNPMDYIKEGCTNIINISELSEKQANVAMGFYLQQLLKDRKNATIAKHGKSKKEKDYKFFEPVFIILEEAHVFIPKDHDTAAKYWAA
;
A
#
# COMPACT_ATOMS: atom_id res chain seq x y z
N ASN A 1 -36.36 22.25 15.94
CA ASN A 1 -35.37 21.70 14.99
C ASN A 1 -36.04 20.54 14.23
N LYS A 2 -36.42 20.76 12.94
CA LYS A 2 -36.85 19.66 12.07
C LYS A 2 -35.60 18.77 11.80
N LYS A 3 -35.69 17.50 12.19
CA LYS A 3 -34.70 16.49 11.77
C LYS A 3 -34.92 16.28 10.27
N ILE A 4 -33.91 16.59 9.47
CA ILE A 4 -33.90 16.28 8.04
C ILE A 4 -33.21 14.92 7.89
N GLU A 5 -33.96 13.94 7.38
CA GLU A 5 -33.43 12.62 7.11
C GLU A 5 -32.64 12.66 5.80
N ALA A 6 -31.33 12.40 5.87
CA ALA A 6 -30.48 12.24 4.68
C ALA A 6 -30.39 10.75 4.33
N LYS A 7 -30.77 10.40 3.10
CA LYS A 7 -30.67 9.03 2.59
C LYS A 7 -29.53 8.95 1.58
N ILE A 8 -28.58 8.06 1.84
CA ILE A 8 -27.45 7.80 0.96
C ILE A 8 -27.65 6.39 0.37
N ASN A 9 -27.59 6.28 -0.95
CA ASN A 9 -27.68 4.98 -1.62
C ASN A 9 -26.32 4.28 -1.57
N LEU A 10 -26.24 3.16 -0.88
CA LEU A 10 -25.01 2.42 -0.64
C LEU A 10 -24.41 1.88 -1.95
N ASP A 11 -25.25 1.37 -2.88
CA ASP A 11 -24.79 0.83 -4.16
C ASP A 11 -24.09 1.91 -5.00
N ARG A 12 -24.58 3.16 -4.92
CA ARG A 12 -23.94 4.28 -5.62
C ARG A 12 -22.60 4.67 -5.02
N ILE A 13 -22.43 4.54 -3.70
CA ILE A 13 -21.17 4.83 -3.04
C ILE A 13 -20.14 3.76 -3.39
N VAL A 14 -20.52 2.49 -3.30
CA VAL A 14 -19.63 1.35 -3.55
C VAL A 14 -19.23 1.24 -5.02
N SER A 15 -20.08 1.69 -5.94
CA SER A 15 -19.80 1.65 -7.39
C SER A 15 -19.10 2.89 -7.93
N ARG A 16 -18.90 3.93 -7.11
CA ARG A 16 -18.29 5.21 -7.50
C ARG A 16 -17.49 5.77 -6.33
N HIS A 17 -16.83 6.92 -6.57
CA HIS A 17 -16.13 7.64 -5.52
C HIS A 17 -17.07 8.59 -4.76
N LEU A 18 -16.87 8.68 -3.44
CA LEU A 18 -17.56 9.62 -2.56
C LEU A 18 -16.54 10.56 -1.91
N GLY A 19 -16.65 11.86 -2.16
CA GLY A 19 -15.89 12.87 -1.44
C GLY A 19 -16.67 13.39 -0.25
N ILE A 20 -16.08 13.35 0.95
CA ILE A 20 -16.63 13.94 2.17
C ILE A 20 -15.78 15.16 2.53
N LEU A 21 -16.33 16.34 2.34
CA LEU A 21 -15.66 17.60 2.64
C LEU A 21 -16.30 18.22 3.88
N ALA A 22 -15.50 18.50 4.90
CA ALA A 22 -15.95 19.17 6.11
C ALA A 22 -14.79 19.91 6.77
N MET A 23 -15.09 21.01 7.43
CA MET A 23 -14.13 21.66 8.31
C MET A 23 -13.88 20.79 9.55
N THR A 24 -12.73 20.93 10.18
CA THR A 24 -12.38 20.24 11.43
C THR A 24 -13.49 20.42 12.47
N GLY A 25 -13.86 19.35 13.16
CA GLY A 25 -14.91 19.36 14.18
C GLY A 25 -16.35 19.31 13.65
N MET A 26 -16.57 19.32 12.32
CA MET A 26 -17.93 19.29 11.73
C MET A 26 -18.52 17.88 11.58
N GLY A 27 -17.87 16.86 12.12
CA GLY A 27 -18.40 15.50 12.18
C GLY A 27 -18.06 14.61 10.99
N LYS A 28 -16.96 14.90 10.26
CA LYS A 28 -16.42 14.04 9.16
C LYS A 28 -16.27 12.59 9.62
N SER A 29 -15.49 12.35 10.68
CA SER A 29 -15.21 11.02 11.23
C SER A 29 -16.48 10.32 11.74
N ASN A 30 -17.45 11.08 12.30
CA ASN A 30 -18.75 10.53 12.70
C ASN A 30 -19.56 10.05 11.49
N LEU A 31 -19.58 10.80 10.38
CA LEU A 31 -20.26 10.37 9.15
C LEU A 31 -19.61 9.13 8.56
N VAL A 32 -18.27 9.08 8.51
CA VAL A 32 -17.51 7.90 8.07
C VAL A 32 -17.84 6.70 8.95
N SER A 33 -17.87 6.87 10.28
CA SER A 33 -18.25 5.81 11.23
C SER A 33 -19.67 5.30 10.98
N LEU A 34 -20.64 6.17 10.69
CA LEU A 34 -22.01 5.77 10.35
C LEU A 34 -22.08 4.97 9.06
N ILE A 35 -21.37 5.39 8.01
CA ILE A 35 -21.30 4.67 6.73
C ILE A 35 -20.67 3.29 6.96
N THR A 36 -19.51 3.24 7.64
CA THR A 36 -18.79 2.00 7.98
C THR A 36 -19.67 1.03 8.75
N LYS A 37 -20.41 1.53 9.76
CA LYS A 37 -21.36 0.72 10.54
C LYS A 37 -22.44 0.12 9.65
N LYS A 38 -23.00 0.91 8.71
CA LYS A 38 -24.02 0.41 7.78
C LYS A 38 -23.48 -0.65 6.81
N ILE A 39 -22.26 -0.49 6.34
CA ILE A 39 -21.59 -1.49 5.51
C ILE A 39 -21.33 -2.77 6.31
N SER A 40 -20.91 -2.64 7.58
CA SER A 40 -20.68 -3.78 8.47
C SER A 40 -21.96 -4.56 8.78
N GLU A 41 -23.15 -3.89 8.87
CA GLU A 41 -24.44 -4.55 9.06
C GLU A 41 -24.78 -5.56 7.93
N VAL A 42 -24.28 -5.28 6.71
CA VAL A 42 -24.42 -6.19 5.55
C VAL A 42 -23.19 -7.07 5.31
N LYS A 43 -22.30 -7.16 6.28
CA LYS A 43 -21.03 -7.90 6.22
C LYS A 43 -20.12 -7.47 5.05
N GLY A 44 -20.18 -6.19 4.68
CA GLY A 44 -19.27 -5.61 3.69
C GLY A 44 -17.86 -5.45 4.27
N THR A 45 -16.85 -5.55 3.40
CA THR A 45 -15.46 -5.31 3.77
C THR A 45 -15.14 -3.83 3.67
N VAL A 46 -14.64 -3.25 4.74
CA VAL A 46 -14.18 -1.86 4.79
C VAL A 46 -12.70 -1.82 5.11
N ILE A 47 -11.97 -0.95 4.44
CA ILE A 47 -10.55 -0.65 4.72
C ILE A 47 -10.44 0.85 4.95
N ILE A 48 -9.92 1.25 6.09
CA ILE A 48 -9.70 2.65 6.47
C ILE A 48 -8.21 2.88 6.64
N PHE A 49 -7.64 3.80 5.88
CA PHE A 49 -6.30 4.32 6.16
C PHE A 49 -6.44 5.45 7.17
N ASP A 50 -6.09 5.16 8.41
CA ASP A 50 -6.31 6.04 9.57
C ASP A 50 -5.06 6.89 9.83
N TYR A 51 -5.13 8.15 9.40
CA TYR A 51 -4.01 9.08 9.47
C TYR A 51 -3.89 9.77 10.84
N HIS A 52 -5.02 9.94 11.55
CA HIS A 52 -5.06 10.63 12.84
C HIS A 52 -5.33 9.72 14.04
N ASN A 53 -5.42 8.41 13.82
CA ASN A 53 -5.82 7.42 14.83
C ASN A 53 -7.22 7.69 15.40
N ASP A 54 -8.12 8.22 14.58
CA ASP A 54 -9.48 8.57 14.97
C ASP A 54 -10.41 7.35 15.03
N TYR A 55 -10.14 6.33 14.22
CA TYR A 55 -11.10 5.22 14.00
C TYR A 55 -10.90 4.05 14.94
N THR A 56 -9.73 3.89 15.56
CA THR A 56 -9.47 2.83 16.54
C THR A 56 -10.30 2.99 17.81
N THR A 57 -10.69 4.22 18.15
CA THR A 57 -11.48 4.56 19.34
C THR A 57 -12.98 4.62 19.09
N LEU A 58 -13.42 4.60 17.82
CA LEU A 58 -14.82 4.68 17.46
C LEU A 58 -15.55 3.35 17.69
N ASN A 59 -16.81 3.42 18.09
CA ASN A 59 -17.67 2.24 18.26
C ASN A 59 -18.13 1.69 16.89
N ILE A 60 -17.18 1.06 16.19
CA ILE A 60 -17.38 0.38 14.92
C ILE A 60 -17.38 -1.13 15.17
N PRO A 61 -18.36 -1.89 14.66
CA PRO A 61 -18.40 -3.34 14.87
C PRO A 61 -17.34 -4.06 14.02
N ASN A 62 -16.84 -5.20 14.53
CA ASN A 62 -15.90 -6.08 13.84
C ASN A 62 -14.63 -5.36 13.33
N VAL A 63 -14.01 -4.59 14.21
CA VAL A 63 -12.76 -3.88 13.90
C VAL A 63 -11.57 -4.83 13.94
N ASN A 64 -10.70 -4.68 12.96
CA ASN A 64 -9.41 -5.33 12.84
C ASN A 64 -8.36 -4.25 12.59
N VAL A 65 -7.50 -3.99 13.56
CA VAL A 65 -6.43 -2.98 13.43
C VAL A 65 -5.17 -3.64 12.89
N ILE A 66 -4.53 -3.00 11.93
CA ILE A 66 -3.36 -3.50 11.20
C ILE A 66 -2.32 -2.38 11.18
N ASP A 67 -1.11 -2.68 11.63
CA ASP A 67 0.02 -1.79 11.42
C ASP A 67 0.46 -1.82 9.96
N ALA A 68 0.71 -0.66 9.38
CA ALA A 68 1.07 -0.54 7.98
C ALA A 68 2.51 -1.03 7.75
N LYS A 69 2.68 -2.31 7.46
CA LYS A 69 3.97 -2.94 7.13
C LYS A 69 3.99 -3.42 5.70
N ILE A 70 5.19 -3.45 5.11
CA ILE A 70 5.46 -3.97 3.76
C ILE A 70 6.57 -5.02 3.86
N ASN A 71 6.31 -6.22 3.35
CA ASN A 71 7.39 -7.18 3.17
C ASN A 71 8.04 -6.94 1.79
N PRO A 72 9.28 -6.42 1.74
CA PRO A 72 9.94 -6.13 0.48
C PRO A 72 10.20 -7.39 -0.36
N ARG A 73 10.27 -8.58 0.24
CA ARG A 73 10.45 -9.86 -0.48
C ARG A 73 9.29 -10.18 -1.43
N LEU A 74 8.11 -9.62 -1.18
CA LEU A 74 6.90 -9.85 -1.97
C LEU A 74 6.74 -8.88 -3.15
N LEU A 75 7.62 -7.88 -3.24
CA LEU A 75 7.57 -6.86 -4.28
C LEU A 75 8.25 -7.36 -5.56
N GLU A 76 7.77 -6.87 -6.70
CA GLU A 76 8.54 -6.91 -7.93
C GLU A 76 9.61 -5.81 -7.93
N ALA A 77 10.67 -5.94 -8.76
CA ALA A 77 11.76 -4.96 -8.77
C ALA A 77 11.28 -3.52 -9.06
N ASP A 78 10.28 -3.36 -9.93
CA ASP A 78 9.74 -2.05 -10.27
C ASP A 78 8.94 -1.48 -9.08
N GLN A 79 8.15 -2.28 -8.38
CA GLN A 79 7.47 -1.89 -7.13
C GLN A 79 8.47 -1.51 -6.03
N PHE A 80 9.54 -2.29 -5.91
CA PHE A 80 10.59 -2.00 -4.94
C PHE A 80 11.33 -0.71 -5.29
N SER A 81 11.53 -0.41 -6.58
CA SER A 81 12.11 0.86 -7.01
C SER A 81 11.24 2.08 -6.62
N GLU A 82 9.91 1.94 -6.66
CA GLU A 82 8.98 2.97 -6.18
C GLU A 82 9.10 3.19 -4.67
N VAL A 83 9.16 2.09 -3.89
CA VAL A 83 9.36 2.14 -2.43
C VAL A 83 10.69 2.80 -2.08
N LEU A 84 11.77 2.47 -2.83
CA LEU A 84 13.09 3.08 -2.67
C LEU A 84 13.18 4.50 -3.23
N GLU A 85 12.10 5.02 -3.84
CA GLU A 85 12.02 6.34 -4.46
C GLU A 85 13.05 6.57 -5.57
N ILE A 86 13.41 5.51 -6.30
CA ILE A 86 14.19 5.64 -7.52
C ILE A 86 13.32 6.30 -8.58
N ARG A 87 13.80 7.41 -9.14
CA ARG A 87 13.03 8.20 -10.12
C ARG A 87 12.72 7.36 -11.38
N GLU A 88 11.51 7.55 -11.94
CA GLU A 88 11.08 6.84 -13.17
C GLU A 88 12.05 7.02 -14.35
N ASN A 89 12.67 8.19 -14.48
CA ASN A 89 13.63 8.48 -15.53
C ASN A 89 15.08 8.09 -15.20
N ALA A 90 15.30 7.35 -14.11
CA ALA A 90 16.62 6.86 -13.71
C ALA A 90 16.86 5.43 -14.21
N ASP A 91 16.70 5.20 -15.51
CA ASP A 91 16.75 3.87 -16.17
C ASP A 91 17.92 3.01 -15.75
N VAL A 92 19.12 3.61 -15.56
CA VAL A 92 20.32 2.86 -15.18
C VAL A 92 20.24 2.40 -13.72
N GLN A 93 19.70 3.21 -12.81
CA GLN A 93 19.51 2.82 -11.41
C GLN A 93 18.44 1.72 -11.28
N GLN A 94 17.33 1.86 -12.02
CA GLN A 94 16.30 0.81 -12.08
C GLN A 94 16.87 -0.49 -12.66
N ARG A 95 17.72 -0.41 -13.68
CA ARG A 95 18.42 -1.57 -14.22
C ARG A 95 19.34 -2.22 -13.18
N VAL A 96 20.12 -1.44 -12.44
CA VAL A 96 20.96 -1.94 -11.33
C VAL A 96 20.09 -2.68 -10.31
N LEU A 97 18.99 -2.07 -9.87
CA LEU A 97 18.08 -2.71 -8.91
C LEU A 97 17.52 -4.02 -9.47
N ARG A 98 17.03 -4.06 -10.71
CA ARG A 98 16.56 -5.31 -11.35
C ARG A 98 17.63 -6.39 -11.43
N MET A 99 18.88 -6.02 -11.59
CA MET A 99 20.01 -6.99 -11.62
C MET A 99 20.35 -7.54 -10.23
N SER A 100 20.18 -6.72 -9.18
CA SER A 100 20.54 -7.08 -7.80
C SER A 100 19.38 -7.68 -7.02
N PHE A 101 18.15 -7.26 -7.29
CA PHE A 101 16.94 -7.72 -6.58
C PHE A 101 16.43 -9.04 -7.16
N THR A 102 17.21 -10.10 -6.96
CA THR A 102 16.97 -11.43 -7.52
C THR A 102 16.10 -12.29 -6.60
N GLN A 103 15.68 -13.44 -7.09
CA GLN A 103 14.96 -14.44 -6.28
C GLN A 103 15.82 -14.92 -5.10
N GLU A 104 17.16 -15.05 -5.29
CA GLU A 104 18.08 -15.42 -4.21
C GLU A 104 18.09 -14.39 -3.07
N VAL A 105 17.98 -13.09 -3.40
CA VAL A 105 17.85 -12.02 -2.41
C VAL A 105 16.52 -12.15 -1.65
N LYS A 106 15.43 -12.40 -2.37
CA LYS A 106 14.10 -12.55 -1.77
C LYS A 106 14.01 -13.76 -0.83
N GLU A 107 14.78 -14.80 -1.06
CA GLU A 107 14.81 -16.04 -0.27
C GLU A 107 15.92 -16.07 0.80
N ALA A 108 16.83 -15.10 0.80
CA ALA A 108 17.93 -15.05 1.75
C ALA A 108 17.44 -14.83 3.19
N GLY A 109 18.04 -15.49 4.17
CA GLY A 109 17.76 -15.27 5.59
C GLY A 109 18.03 -13.83 6.01
N GLU A 110 19.12 -13.26 5.55
CA GLU A 110 19.55 -11.88 5.77
C GLU A 110 19.23 -11.03 4.53
N PHE A 111 17.99 -10.62 4.36
CA PHE A 111 17.51 -9.92 3.16
C PHE A 111 18.36 -8.70 2.78
N TRP A 112 18.54 -7.76 3.70
CA TRP A 112 19.26 -6.52 3.44
C TRP A 112 20.72 -6.75 3.12
N ASN A 113 21.40 -7.58 3.92
CA ASN A 113 22.81 -7.91 3.71
C ASN A 113 23.04 -8.58 2.36
N LYS A 114 22.12 -9.46 1.94
CA LYS A 114 22.20 -10.11 0.64
C LYS A 114 21.98 -9.15 -0.51
N LEU A 115 21.01 -8.23 -0.38
CA LEU A 115 20.74 -7.20 -1.38
C LEU A 115 21.94 -6.26 -1.55
N GLU A 116 22.50 -5.77 -0.45
CA GLU A 116 23.71 -4.93 -0.46
C GLU A 116 24.89 -5.65 -1.11
N TYR A 117 25.10 -6.92 -0.79
CA TYR A 117 26.14 -7.74 -1.42
C TYR A 117 25.96 -7.84 -2.93
N GLU A 118 24.75 -8.07 -3.43
CA GLU A 118 24.47 -8.15 -4.88
C GLU A 118 24.72 -6.81 -5.58
N VAL A 119 24.42 -5.68 -4.93
CA VAL A 119 24.76 -4.36 -5.48
C VAL A 119 26.25 -4.12 -5.45
N ASP A 120 26.96 -4.53 -4.39
CA ASP A 120 28.40 -4.38 -4.24
C ASP A 120 29.17 -5.17 -5.33
N LEU A 121 28.68 -6.33 -5.73
CA LEU A 121 29.24 -7.07 -6.87
C LEU A 121 29.21 -6.24 -8.17
N LEU A 122 28.18 -5.43 -8.39
CA LEU A 122 28.10 -4.54 -9.56
C LEU A 122 29.03 -3.33 -9.42
N VAL A 123 29.16 -2.81 -8.21
CA VAL A 123 30.10 -1.71 -7.89
C VAL A 123 31.53 -2.13 -8.16
N ASN A 124 31.93 -3.33 -7.71
CA ASN A 124 33.31 -3.82 -7.77
C ASN A 124 33.61 -4.66 -9.03
N SER A 125 32.67 -4.79 -9.95
CA SER A 125 32.87 -5.57 -11.17
C SER A 125 33.98 -5.03 -12.05
N GLU A 126 34.88 -5.92 -12.50
CA GLU A 126 35.94 -5.62 -13.48
C GLU A 126 35.47 -5.72 -14.94
N ASP A 127 34.21 -6.20 -15.16
CA ASP A 127 33.66 -6.30 -16.50
C ASP A 127 33.50 -4.90 -17.13
N LYS A 128 34.13 -4.75 -18.31
CA LYS A 128 34.07 -3.50 -19.08
C LYS A 128 32.62 -3.05 -19.40
N LYS A 129 31.72 -4.01 -19.60
CA LYS A 129 30.29 -3.73 -19.86
C LYS A 129 29.54 -3.18 -18.65
N LEU A 130 30.03 -3.48 -17.44
CA LEU A 130 29.44 -3.00 -16.19
C LEU A 130 30.10 -1.71 -15.67
N LYS A 131 31.22 -1.27 -16.27
CA LYS A 131 31.84 0.00 -15.88
C LYS A 131 30.92 1.20 -16.05
N GLU A 132 30.07 1.18 -17.07
CA GLU A 132 29.13 2.28 -17.35
C GLU A 132 28.03 2.41 -16.27
N ILE A 133 27.70 1.32 -15.58
CA ILE A 133 26.67 1.32 -14.55
C ILE A 133 27.23 1.49 -13.14
N ARG A 134 28.55 1.46 -12.93
CA ARG A 134 29.20 1.52 -11.62
C ARG A 134 28.76 2.72 -10.79
N THR A 135 28.76 3.92 -11.37
CA THR A 135 28.31 5.14 -10.68
C THR A 135 26.85 5.05 -10.24
N SER A 136 26.01 4.43 -11.06
CA SER A 136 24.62 4.20 -10.71
C SER A 136 24.45 3.11 -9.66
N ALA A 137 25.33 2.11 -9.63
CA ALA A 137 25.36 1.07 -8.59
C ALA A 137 25.71 1.67 -7.23
N TYR A 138 26.70 2.55 -7.13
CA TYR A 138 26.98 3.31 -5.90
C TYR A 138 25.75 4.11 -5.41
N ARG A 139 25.06 4.79 -6.33
CA ARG A 139 23.85 5.55 -5.96
C ARG A 139 22.73 4.64 -5.48
N VAL A 140 22.57 3.45 -6.07
CA VAL A 140 21.57 2.48 -5.62
C VAL A 140 21.92 1.93 -4.24
N GLN A 141 23.21 1.71 -3.96
CA GLN A 141 23.68 1.33 -2.64
C GLN A 141 23.32 2.38 -1.60
N ASP A 142 23.66 3.65 -1.85
CA ASP A 142 23.30 4.78 -0.97
C ASP A 142 21.78 4.87 -0.74
N ILE A 143 20.98 4.65 -1.79
CA ILE A 143 19.51 4.68 -1.72
C ILE A 143 19.00 3.53 -0.83
N ILE A 144 19.54 2.33 -0.95
CA ILE A 144 19.15 1.17 -0.13
C ILE A 144 19.47 1.42 1.34
N GLU A 145 20.69 1.87 1.65
CA GLU A 145 21.10 2.21 3.02
C GLU A 145 20.23 3.32 3.64
N ASP A 146 19.91 4.34 2.84
CA ASP A 146 19.05 5.43 3.26
C ASP A 146 17.59 4.97 3.47
N ALA A 147 17.08 4.12 2.59
CA ALA A 147 15.74 3.54 2.70
C ALA A 147 15.59 2.65 3.94
N GLN A 148 16.58 1.84 4.28
CA GLN A 148 16.58 1.04 5.52
C GLN A 148 16.41 1.93 6.75
N ARG A 149 17.06 3.10 6.80
CA ARG A 149 16.91 4.05 7.92
C ARG A 149 15.59 4.81 7.91
N ARG A 150 15.12 5.22 6.73
CA ARG A 150 13.90 6.04 6.60
C ARG A 150 12.62 5.27 6.67
N PHE A 151 12.65 4.00 6.32
CA PHE A 151 11.47 3.14 6.22
C PHE A 151 11.53 1.92 7.13
N ASP A 152 12.35 1.93 8.20
CA ASP A 152 12.45 0.85 9.18
C ASP A 152 11.10 0.57 9.88
N ASP A 153 10.27 1.62 10.04
CA ASP A 153 8.93 1.49 10.60
C ASP A 153 7.95 0.72 9.71
N ILE A 154 8.19 0.66 8.40
CA ILE A 154 7.26 0.03 7.44
C ILE A 154 7.85 -1.13 6.64
N LEU A 155 9.16 -1.15 6.37
CA LEU A 155 9.81 -2.21 5.62
C LEU A 155 10.30 -3.32 6.54
N ASP A 156 9.58 -4.43 6.55
CA ASP A 156 9.90 -5.59 7.37
C ASP A 156 9.96 -6.87 6.51
N PRO A 157 11.16 -7.36 6.17
CA PRO A 157 11.30 -8.56 5.35
C PRO A 157 10.91 -9.85 6.09
N GLU A 158 10.69 -9.81 7.40
CA GLU A 158 10.38 -10.99 8.20
C GLU A 158 8.88 -11.22 8.44
N ILE A 159 8.03 -10.24 8.10
CA ILE A 159 6.58 -10.44 8.20
C ILE A 159 6.06 -11.31 7.05
N GLY A 160 4.90 -11.94 7.26
CA GLY A 160 4.14 -12.60 6.20
C GLY A 160 3.60 -11.61 5.16
N ASN A 161 2.66 -12.08 4.33
CA ASN A 161 1.99 -11.17 3.40
C ASN A 161 1.05 -10.22 4.16
N PRO A 162 1.28 -8.89 4.12
CA PRO A 162 0.43 -7.91 4.83
C PRO A 162 -1.05 -8.00 4.44
N MET A 163 -1.35 -8.44 3.22
CA MET A 163 -2.72 -8.63 2.75
C MET A 163 -3.45 -9.76 3.49
N ASP A 164 -2.73 -10.69 4.13
CA ASP A 164 -3.34 -11.77 4.90
C ASP A 164 -3.94 -11.31 6.22
N TYR A 165 -3.50 -10.18 6.72
CA TYR A 165 -4.06 -9.55 7.92
C TYR A 165 -5.40 -8.85 7.66
N ILE A 166 -5.74 -8.54 6.40
CA ILE A 166 -7.04 -7.97 6.03
C ILE A 166 -8.11 -9.05 6.09
N LYS A 167 -9.18 -8.80 6.83
CA LYS A 167 -10.31 -9.72 7.04
C LYS A 167 -11.51 -9.28 6.23
N GLU A 168 -12.05 -10.17 5.39
CA GLU A 168 -13.29 -9.91 4.66
C GLU A 168 -14.49 -9.86 5.62
N GLY A 169 -15.48 -9.03 5.32
CA GLY A 169 -16.64 -8.80 6.17
C GLY A 169 -16.37 -8.04 7.46
N CYS A 170 -15.16 -7.48 7.61
CA CYS A 170 -14.73 -6.69 8.75
C CYS A 170 -14.40 -5.24 8.35
N THR A 171 -14.31 -4.39 9.36
CA THR A 171 -13.70 -3.07 9.24
C THR A 171 -12.22 -3.20 9.56
N ASN A 172 -11.39 -3.10 8.55
CA ASN A 172 -9.94 -3.15 8.69
C ASN A 172 -9.40 -1.72 8.77
N ILE A 173 -8.74 -1.38 9.85
CA ILE A 173 -8.10 -0.09 10.05
C ILE A 173 -6.60 -0.28 9.86
N ILE A 174 -6.06 0.28 8.78
CA ILE A 174 -4.63 0.33 8.53
C ILE A 174 -4.10 1.58 9.20
N ASN A 175 -3.41 1.40 10.31
CA ASN A 175 -2.85 2.50 11.10
C ASN A 175 -1.62 3.06 10.41
N ILE A 176 -1.70 4.32 10.00
CA ILE A 176 -0.61 5.09 9.39
C ILE A 176 -0.32 6.37 10.17
N SER A 177 -0.91 6.54 11.37
CA SER A 177 -0.85 7.77 12.16
C SER A 177 0.53 8.09 12.73
N GLU A 178 1.35 7.06 12.96
CA GLU A 178 2.70 7.22 13.50
C GLU A 178 3.76 7.36 12.39
N LEU A 179 3.35 7.19 11.13
CA LEU A 179 4.24 7.27 9.98
C LEU A 179 4.44 8.73 9.55
N SER A 180 5.61 9.05 9.04
CA SER A 180 5.80 10.31 8.30
C SER A 180 4.90 10.32 7.06
N GLU A 181 4.58 11.51 6.54
CA GLU A 181 3.77 11.66 5.31
C GLU A 181 4.31 10.80 4.16
N LYS A 182 5.63 10.74 4.02
CA LYS A 182 6.30 9.98 2.99
C LYS A 182 6.16 8.48 3.17
N GLN A 183 6.37 7.98 4.37
CA GLN A 183 6.16 6.58 4.75
C GLN A 183 4.69 6.17 4.56
N ALA A 184 3.76 7.00 5.03
CA ALA A 184 2.32 6.77 4.88
C ALA A 184 1.91 6.68 3.41
N ASN A 185 2.49 7.54 2.55
CA ASN A 185 2.24 7.53 1.10
C ASN A 185 2.72 6.22 0.45
N VAL A 186 3.94 5.78 0.77
CA VAL A 186 4.50 4.51 0.27
C VAL A 186 3.64 3.33 0.75
N ALA A 187 3.30 3.27 2.04
CA ALA A 187 2.47 2.20 2.59
C ALA A 187 1.08 2.17 1.93
N MET A 188 0.42 3.31 1.83
CA MET A 188 -0.90 3.41 1.19
C MET A 188 -0.85 2.97 -0.27
N GLY A 189 0.15 3.43 -1.04
CA GLY A 189 0.35 3.02 -2.43
C GLY A 189 0.49 1.51 -2.57
N PHE A 190 1.30 0.88 -1.73
CA PHE A 190 1.47 -0.58 -1.69
C PHE A 190 0.14 -1.31 -1.44
N TYR A 191 -0.60 -0.93 -0.37
CA TYR A 191 -1.87 -1.60 -0.05
C TYR A 191 -2.91 -1.43 -1.15
N LEU A 192 -3.05 -0.23 -1.72
CA LEU A 192 -4.00 0.03 -2.80
C LEU A 192 -3.66 -0.80 -4.05
N GLN A 193 -2.39 -0.89 -4.41
CA GLN A 193 -1.93 -1.69 -5.54
C GLN A 193 -2.23 -3.19 -5.34
N GLN A 194 -1.91 -3.74 -4.17
CA GLN A 194 -2.17 -5.15 -3.87
C GLN A 194 -3.69 -5.44 -3.83
N LEU A 195 -4.49 -4.58 -3.21
CA LEU A 195 -5.95 -4.70 -3.19
C LEU A 195 -6.53 -4.73 -4.60
N LEU A 196 -6.07 -3.84 -5.47
CA LEU A 196 -6.52 -3.80 -6.86
C LEU A 196 -6.13 -5.07 -7.63
N LYS A 197 -4.90 -5.56 -7.42
CA LYS A 197 -4.41 -6.80 -8.03
C LYS A 197 -5.24 -8.00 -7.57
N ASP A 198 -5.47 -8.14 -6.26
CA ASP A 198 -6.24 -9.25 -5.69
C ASP A 198 -7.70 -9.20 -6.17
N ARG A 199 -8.31 -8.01 -6.18
CA ARG A 199 -9.67 -7.82 -6.68
C ARG A 199 -9.82 -8.18 -8.16
N LYS A 200 -8.86 -7.79 -9.00
CA LYS A 200 -8.83 -8.17 -10.43
C LYS A 200 -8.73 -9.69 -10.58
N ASN A 201 -7.84 -10.33 -9.83
CA ASN A 201 -7.65 -11.78 -9.88
C ASN A 201 -8.91 -12.54 -9.42
N ALA A 202 -9.54 -12.11 -8.32
CA ALA A 202 -10.80 -12.66 -7.83
C ALA A 202 -11.93 -12.53 -8.87
N THR A 203 -12.02 -11.37 -9.54
CA THR A 203 -13.02 -11.16 -10.60
C THR A 203 -12.80 -12.09 -11.80
N ILE A 204 -11.56 -12.30 -12.23
CA ILE A 204 -11.21 -13.22 -13.29
C ILE A 204 -11.55 -14.68 -12.89
N ALA A 205 -11.28 -15.06 -11.65
CA ALA A 205 -11.61 -16.39 -11.12
C ALA A 205 -13.12 -16.62 -11.08
N LYS A 206 -13.92 -15.65 -10.62
CA LYS A 206 -15.40 -15.70 -10.55
C LYS A 206 -16.03 -15.96 -11.95
N HIS A 207 -15.38 -15.52 -13.02
CA HIS A 207 -15.84 -15.74 -14.40
C HIS A 207 -15.35 -17.06 -15.02
N GLY A 208 -14.88 -18.02 -14.21
CA GLY A 208 -14.65 -19.41 -14.63
C GLY A 208 -13.40 -19.67 -15.49
N LYS A 209 -12.45 -18.74 -15.48
CA LYS A 209 -11.18 -18.88 -16.24
C LYS A 209 -10.02 -19.46 -15.41
N SER A 210 -10.20 -19.68 -14.12
CA SER A 210 -9.15 -20.23 -13.25
C SER A 210 -9.70 -21.37 -12.40
N LYS A 211 -8.93 -22.48 -12.30
CA LYS A 211 -9.28 -23.67 -11.47
C LYS A 211 -8.96 -23.51 -9.97
N LYS A 212 -8.45 -22.34 -9.52
CA LYS A 212 -7.96 -22.11 -8.15
C LYS A 212 -8.76 -21.01 -7.44
N GLU A 213 -10.08 -21.16 -7.32
CA GLU A 213 -10.91 -20.19 -6.58
C GLU A 213 -10.51 -20.03 -5.10
N LYS A 214 -9.87 -21.05 -4.50
CA LYS A 214 -9.53 -21.06 -3.07
C LYS A 214 -8.39 -20.10 -2.67
N ASP A 215 -7.64 -19.59 -3.64
CA ASP A 215 -6.43 -18.79 -3.40
C ASP A 215 -6.67 -17.27 -3.54
N TYR A 216 -7.89 -16.84 -3.81
CA TYR A 216 -8.19 -15.42 -4.04
C TYR A 216 -9.06 -14.84 -2.93
N LYS A 217 -8.76 -13.59 -2.56
CA LYS A 217 -9.54 -12.77 -1.63
C LYS A 217 -10.35 -11.70 -2.39
N PHE A 218 -11.27 -11.07 -1.70
CA PHE A 218 -12.03 -9.92 -2.18
C PHE A 218 -12.89 -10.20 -3.42
N PHE A 219 -13.66 -11.31 -3.38
CA PHE A 219 -14.67 -11.59 -4.41
C PHE A 219 -15.81 -10.55 -4.43
N GLU A 220 -16.13 -10.00 -3.26
CA GLU A 220 -17.13 -8.94 -3.12
C GLU A 220 -16.45 -7.55 -3.09
N PRO A 221 -17.20 -6.48 -3.42
CA PRO A 221 -16.67 -5.12 -3.38
C PRO A 221 -16.08 -4.74 -2.03
N VAL A 222 -14.93 -4.06 -2.05
CA VAL A 222 -14.28 -3.51 -0.87
C VAL A 222 -14.49 -2.01 -0.84
N PHE A 223 -14.92 -1.48 0.29
CA PHE A 223 -15.08 -0.05 0.51
C PHE A 223 -13.80 0.52 1.14
N ILE A 224 -13.11 1.38 0.43
CA ILE A 224 -11.84 1.97 0.87
C ILE A 224 -12.08 3.40 1.29
N ILE A 225 -11.58 3.77 2.47
CA ILE A 225 -11.64 5.11 3.04
C ILE A 225 -10.22 5.64 3.17
N LEU A 226 -9.95 6.76 2.51
CA LEU A 226 -8.70 7.50 2.63
C LEU A 226 -8.96 8.72 3.50
N GLU A 227 -8.45 8.71 4.73
CA GLU A 227 -8.48 9.89 5.56
C GLU A 227 -7.45 10.90 5.06
N GLU A 228 -7.76 12.18 5.17
CA GLU A 228 -6.91 13.28 4.68
C GLU A 228 -6.39 13.06 3.24
N ALA A 229 -7.27 12.57 2.35
CA ALA A 229 -6.93 12.20 0.98
C ALA A 229 -6.15 13.30 0.22
N HIS A 230 -6.29 14.58 0.62
CA HIS A 230 -5.57 15.68 0.01
C HIS A 230 -4.04 15.63 0.25
N VAL A 231 -3.59 14.97 1.32
CA VAL A 231 -2.17 14.74 1.61
C VAL A 231 -1.58 13.74 0.61
N PHE A 232 -2.35 12.72 0.27
CA PHE A 232 -1.90 11.59 -0.55
C PHE A 232 -2.21 11.75 -2.03
N ILE A 233 -3.21 12.58 -2.37
CA ILE A 233 -3.67 12.83 -3.75
C ILE A 233 -3.57 14.34 -4.03
N PRO A 234 -2.39 14.97 -3.92
CA PRO A 234 -2.23 16.38 -4.15
C PRO A 234 -2.46 16.72 -5.62
N LYS A 235 -2.94 17.94 -5.89
CA LYS A 235 -3.23 18.39 -7.25
C LYS A 235 -1.96 18.53 -8.09
N ASP A 236 -0.88 19.00 -7.48
CA ASP A 236 0.31 19.49 -8.17
C ASP A 236 1.51 18.54 -8.14
N HIS A 237 1.40 17.40 -7.44
CA HIS A 237 2.47 16.41 -7.33
C HIS A 237 1.92 15.00 -7.59
N ASP A 238 2.74 14.18 -8.27
CA ASP A 238 2.44 12.77 -8.43
C ASP A 238 2.95 12.00 -7.21
N THR A 239 2.06 11.27 -6.58
CA THR A 239 2.36 10.40 -5.44
C THR A 239 1.99 8.96 -5.81
N ALA A 240 2.62 7.98 -5.18
CA ALA A 240 2.27 6.57 -5.37
C ALA A 240 0.77 6.33 -5.09
N ALA A 241 0.24 6.90 -3.99
CA ALA A 241 -1.17 6.78 -3.65
C ALA A 241 -2.10 7.41 -4.71
N LYS A 242 -1.73 8.57 -5.30
CA LYS A 242 -2.49 9.22 -6.38
C LYS A 242 -2.58 8.35 -7.62
N TYR A 243 -1.47 7.75 -8.02
CA TYR A 243 -1.42 6.87 -9.19
C TYR A 243 -2.35 5.67 -9.06
N TRP A 244 -2.44 5.08 -7.86
CA TRP A 244 -3.24 3.88 -7.61
C TRP A 244 -4.69 4.17 -7.19
N ALA A 245 -4.99 5.40 -6.77
CA ALA A 245 -6.35 5.83 -6.43
C ALA A 245 -7.17 6.31 -7.65
N ALA A 246 -6.53 6.60 -8.76
CA ALA A 246 -7.16 7.03 -10.02
C ALA A 246 -7.64 5.86 -10.86
#